data_a0bee65badb0d75cf38109b25cfc69a7
#
_entry.id   a0bee65badb0d75cf38109b25cfc69a7
#
_cell.length_a   1.000
_cell.length_b   1.000
_cell.length_c   1.000
_cell.angle_alpha   90.00
_cell.angle_beta   90.00
_cell.angle_gamma   90.00
#
_symmetry.space_group_name_H-M   'P 1'
#
loop_
_entity.id
_entity.type
_entity.pdbx_description
1 polymer ?
#
loop_
_entity_poly.entity_id
_entity_poly.type
_entity_poly.pdbx_seq_one_letter_code
_entity_poly.pdbx_strand_id
1 'polypeptide(L)'
;IIEQSKGKGITRFISTHPDDDHFQHIEYYNERKSIENFYCVENEATKTDETDSFKKYKEIRDGEKAFYVYKGCSRKWLNKGDSVRKGAGLHFLWPDTDNEDYKDALKQAKEGKSPNNISLIVQYNCGAKFLWMGDIETDFLEKVKDEIDFEEIDVLFAPHHGRESGKIPEDILTVLNPK
;
A
#
# COMPACT_ATOMS: atom_id res chain seq x y z
N ILE A 1 -7.52 18.92 0.85
CA ILE A 1 -8.03 17.79 0.01
C ILE A 1 -9.53 17.94 -0.20
N ILE A 2 -10.37 18.07 0.85
CA ILE A 2 -11.83 18.12 0.73
C ILE A 2 -12.30 19.28 -0.17
N GLU A 3 -11.78 20.48 0.04
CA GLU A 3 -12.11 21.64 -0.78
C GLU A 3 -11.63 21.50 -2.24
N GLN A 4 -10.42 20.97 -2.41
CA GLN A 4 -9.82 20.79 -3.74
C GLN A 4 -10.52 19.71 -4.58
N SER A 5 -11.20 18.75 -3.94
CA SER A 5 -11.91 17.67 -4.63
C SER A 5 -13.14 18.13 -5.43
N LYS A 6 -13.55 19.43 -5.29
CA LYS A 6 -14.69 20.04 -6.01
C LYS A 6 -15.96 19.17 -5.99
N GLY A 7 -16.28 18.58 -4.84
CA GLY A 7 -17.47 17.73 -4.69
C GLY A 7 -17.30 16.27 -5.10
N LYS A 8 -16.18 15.87 -5.71
CA LYS A 8 -15.92 14.47 -6.09
C LYS A 8 -15.55 13.62 -4.87
N GLY A 9 -15.96 12.37 -4.85
CA GLY A 9 -15.52 11.37 -3.88
C GLY A 9 -14.06 10.93 -4.09
N ILE A 10 -13.56 10.11 -3.19
CA ILE A 10 -12.24 9.46 -3.30
C ILE A 10 -12.41 8.19 -4.12
N THR A 11 -12.07 8.26 -5.40
CA THR A 11 -12.23 7.12 -6.32
C THR A 11 -11.40 5.92 -5.89
N ARG A 12 -10.20 6.15 -5.37
CA ARG A 12 -9.28 5.11 -4.88
C ARG A 12 -8.55 5.63 -3.65
N PHE A 13 -8.62 4.85 -2.59
CA PHE A 13 -7.76 5.01 -1.42
C PHE A 13 -6.87 3.76 -1.35
N ILE A 14 -5.57 3.95 -1.27
CA ILE A 14 -4.59 2.86 -1.15
C ILE A 14 -3.96 2.99 0.23
N SER A 15 -4.21 2.01 1.11
CA SER A 15 -3.54 1.88 2.40
C SER A 15 -2.38 0.89 2.25
N THR A 16 -1.17 1.35 2.49
CA THR A 16 0.02 0.50 2.37
C THR A 16 0.05 -0.60 3.41
N HIS A 17 -0.28 -0.28 4.66
CA HIS A 17 -0.35 -1.20 5.79
C HIS A 17 -1.26 -0.60 6.88
N PRO A 18 -1.69 -1.40 7.90
CA PRO A 18 -2.64 -0.96 8.91
C PRO A 18 -1.99 -0.23 10.09
N ASP A 19 -1.29 0.88 9.86
CA ASP A 19 -0.82 1.78 10.91
C ASP A 19 -1.49 3.15 10.84
N ASP A 20 -1.78 3.74 12.01
CA ASP A 20 -2.65 4.91 12.15
C ASP A 20 -2.18 6.14 11.38
N ASP A 21 -0.88 6.39 11.30
CA ASP A 21 -0.31 7.52 10.60
C ASP A 21 -0.47 7.45 9.07
N HIS A 22 -0.77 6.25 8.52
CA HIS A 22 -1.04 6.04 7.10
C HIS A 22 -2.50 6.25 6.69
N PHE A 23 -3.42 6.34 7.66
CA PHE A 23 -4.84 6.61 7.40
C PHE A 23 -5.49 7.50 8.47
N GLN A 24 -4.70 8.28 9.18
CA GLN A 24 -5.19 9.18 10.22
C GLN A 24 -6.35 10.05 9.72
N HIS A 25 -7.43 10.11 10.51
CA HIS A 25 -8.68 10.81 10.19
C HIS A 25 -9.45 10.23 8.99
N ILE A 26 -9.26 8.96 8.66
CA ILE A 26 -9.99 8.30 7.57
C ILE A 26 -11.51 8.32 7.81
N GLU A 27 -11.97 8.25 9.08
CA GLU A 27 -13.37 8.40 9.48
C GLU A 27 -13.93 9.74 9.01
N TYR A 28 -13.21 10.84 9.27
CA TYR A 28 -13.58 12.19 8.87
C TYR A 28 -13.63 12.35 7.34
N TYR A 29 -12.67 11.77 6.64
CA TYR A 29 -12.65 11.81 5.17
C TYR A 29 -13.79 11.01 4.58
N ASN A 30 -14.02 9.79 5.07
CA ASN A 30 -15.05 8.91 4.53
C ASN A 30 -16.48 9.44 4.74
N GLU A 31 -16.75 10.16 5.83
CA GLU A 31 -18.02 10.82 6.07
C GLU A 31 -18.30 11.95 5.08
N ARG A 32 -17.29 12.72 4.71
CA ARG A 32 -17.41 13.91 3.85
C ARG A 32 -17.20 13.63 2.38
N LYS A 33 -16.41 12.61 2.09
CA LYS A 33 -16.03 12.19 0.74
C LYS A 33 -15.97 10.67 0.71
N SER A 34 -17.03 10.04 0.25
CA SER A 34 -17.06 8.58 0.22
C SER A 34 -15.83 8.00 -0.50
N ILE A 35 -15.24 6.98 0.12
CA ILE A 35 -14.20 6.17 -0.51
C ILE A 35 -14.92 5.14 -1.38
N GLU A 36 -14.72 5.23 -2.69
CA GLU A 36 -15.41 4.36 -3.65
C GLU A 36 -14.76 2.97 -3.78
N ASN A 37 -13.43 2.95 -3.68
CA ASN A 37 -12.65 1.71 -3.69
C ASN A 37 -11.51 1.85 -2.69
N PHE A 38 -11.39 0.88 -1.81
CA PHE A 38 -10.34 0.80 -0.80
C PHE A 38 -9.40 -0.35 -1.13
N TYR A 39 -8.14 -0.04 -1.39
CA TYR A 39 -7.11 -1.01 -1.74
C TYR A 39 -6.19 -1.20 -0.53
N CYS A 40 -6.08 -2.42 -0.06
CA CYS A 40 -5.21 -2.78 1.06
C CYS A 40 -4.73 -4.23 0.91
N VAL A 41 -3.76 -4.63 1.69
CA VAL A 41 -3.43 -6.06 1.85
C VAL A 41 -4.53 -6.74 2.66
N GLU A 42 -4.82 -8.00 2.37
CA GLU A 42 -5.68 -8.83 3.21
C GLU A 42 -4.97 -9.07 4.54
N ASN A 43 -5.58 -8.64 5.64
CA ASN A 43 -4.96 -8.75 6.96
C ASN A 43 -6.01 -8.78 8.07
N GLU A 44 -5.62 -9.29 9.22
CA GLU A 44 -6.41 -9.30 10.46
C GLU A 44 -5.66 -8.55 11.58
N ALA A 45 -4.91 -7.50 11.23
CA ALA A 45 -4.14 -6.73 12.20
C ALA A 45 -5.02 -6.18 13.32
N THR A 46 -4.47 -6.22 14.54
CA THR A 46 -5.12 -5.74 15.77
C THR A 46 -4.20 -4.75 16.48
N LYS A 47 -4.78 -3.91 17.34
CA LYS A 47 -4.06 -3.01 18.23
C LYS A 47 -4.70 -3.06 19.63
N THR A 48 -3.90 -2.91 20.67
CA THR A 48 -4.38 -2.89 22.05
C THR A 48 -5.28 -1.68 22.30
N ASP A 49 -4.87 -0.50 21.81
CA ASP A 49 -5.59 0.76 21.94
C ASP A 49 -5.99 1.24 20.53
N GLU A 50 -7.17 0.83 20.09
CA GLU A 50 -7.68 1.19 18.78
C GLU A 50 -8.20 2.63 18.74
N THR A 51 -7.61 3.43 17.88
CA THR A 51 -8.11 4.77 17.54
C THR A 51 -9.41 4.71 16.75
N ASP A 52 -10.13 5.81 16.61
CA ASP A 52 -11.30 5.88 15.75
C ASP A 52 -10.93 5.68 14.27
N SER A 53 -9.74 6.14 13.86
CA SER A 53 -9.18 5.90 12.53
C SER A 53 -8.95 4.40 12.28
N PHE A 54 -8.38 3.68 13.27
CA PHE A 54 -8.14 2.23 13.14
C PHE A 54 -9.45 1.42 13.10
N LYS A 55 -10.44 1.79 13.92
CA LYS A 55 -11.79 1.18 13.87
C LYS A 55 -12.43 1.37 12.50
N LYS A 56 -12.36 2.60 11.96
CA LYS A 56 -12.88 2.90 10.62
C LYS A 56 -12.09 2.19 9.53
N TYR A 57 -10.77 2.09 9.66
CA TYR A 57 -9.95 1.28 8.74
C TYR A 57 -10.47 -0.16 8.67
N LYS A 58 -10.68 -0.83 9.82
CA LYS A 58 -11.20 -2.21 9.86
C LYS A 58 -12.58 -2.32 9.19
N GLU A 59 -13.49 -1.39 9.50
CA GLU A 59 -14.81 -1.35 8.87
C GLU A 59 -14.72 -1.28 7.34
N ILE A 60 -13.85 -0.42 6.81
CA ILE A 60 -13.69 -0.24 5.36
C ILE A 60 -12.94 -1.42 4.75
N ARG A 61 -11.89 -1.94 5.42
CA ARG A 61 -11.11 -3.10 4.99
C ARG A 61 -11.99 -4.33 4.83
N ASP A 62 -12.91 -4.56 5.77
CA ASP A 62 -13.77 -5.74 5.80
C ASP A 62 -15.09 -5.51 5.03
N GLY A 63 -15.26 -4.33 4.43
CA GLY A 63 -16.48 -3.92 3.73
C GLY A 63 -16.45 -4.22 2.22
N GLU A 64 -17.60 -4.04 1.56
CA GLU A 64 -17.81 -4.35 0.13
C GLU A 64 -16.92 -3.52 -0.83
N LYS A 65 -16.38 -2.39 -0.38
CA LYS A 65 -15.53 -1.51 -1.19
C LYS A 65 -14.04 -1.89 -1.14
N ALA A 66 -13.69 -2.86 -0.30
CA ALA A 66 -12.33 -3.36 -0.19
C ALA A 66 -11.95 -4.18 -1.43
N PHE A 67 -10.70 -4.02 -1.81
CA PHE A 67 -10.05 -4.88 -2.80
C PHE A 67 -8.67 -5.25 -2.25
N TYR A 68 -8.49 -6.52 -1.95
CA TYR A 68 -7.23 -7.03 -1.45
C TYR A 68 -6.22 -7.13 -2.58
N VAL A 69 -5.08 -6.48 -2.38
CA VAL A 69 -4.02 -6.40 -3.39
C VAL A 69 -2.91 -7.40 -3.07
N TYR A 70 -2.32 -7.92 -4.14
CA TYR A 70 -1.18 -8.83 -4.11
C TYR A 70 -0.35 -8.67 -5.39
N LYS A 71 0.84 -9.23 -5.44
CA LYS A 71 1.74 -9.19 -6.59
C LYS A 71 1.02 -9.63 -7.86
N GLY A 72 1.01 -8.77 -8.87
CA GLY A 72 0.40 -9.06 -10.16
C GLY A 72 -1.13 -9.07 -10.19
N CYS A 73 -1.83 -8.68 -9.10
CA CYS A 73 -3.28 -8.58 -9.12
C CYS A 73 -3.78 -7.64 -10.21
N SER A 74 -4.94 -7.94 -10.76
CA SER A 74 -5.46 -7.24 -11.92
C SER A 74 -6.91 -6.83 -11.75
N ARG A 75 -7.21 -5.55 -11.98
CA ARG A 75 -8.56 -4.99 -11.91
C ARG A 75 -8.81 -4.00 -13.04
N LYS A 76 -10.04 -4.07 -13.60
CA LYS A 76 -10.48 -3.11 -14.63
C LYS A 76 -10.36 -1.67 -14.11
N TRP A 77 -9.79 -0.79 -14.92
CA TRP A 77 -9.53 0.62 -14.64
C TRP A 77 -8.47 0.90 -13.55
N LEU A 78 -7.86 -0.12 -12.98
CA LEU A 78 -6.68 -0.02 -12.11
C LEU A 78 -5.41 -0.17 -12.96
N ASN A 79 -5.17 -1.35 -13.48
CA ASN A 79 -4.06 -1.71 -14.36
C ASN A 79 -4.52 -2.37 -15.66
N LYS A 80 -5.80 -2.73 -15.76
CA LYS A 80 -6.44 -3.17 -17.02
C LYS A 80 -7.32 -2.08 -17.59
N GLY A 81 -7.25 -1.88 -18.89
CA GLY A 81 -8.13 -1.04 -19.68
C GLY A 81 -8.82 -1.83 -20.79
N ASP A 82 -9.46 -1.10 -21.70
CA ASP A 82 -9.96 -1.61 -22.97
C ASP A 82 -9.37 -0.77 -24.14
N SER A 83 -9.89 -0.94 -25.34
CA SER A 83 -9.42 -0.24 -26.55
C SER A 83 -9.61 1.28 -26.49
N VAL A 84 -10.53 1.78 -25.67
CA VAL A 84 -10.90 3.20 -25.55
C VAL A 84 -10.29 3.84 -24.31
N ARG A 85 -10.32 3.13 -23.19
CA ARG A 85 -9.86 3.62 -21.88
C ARG A 85 -8.77 2.72 -21.32
N LYS A 86 -7.60 3.28 -21.09
CA LYS A 86 -6.48 2.60 -20.42
C LYS A 86 -6.74 2.43 -18.93
N GLY A 87 -5.99 1.54 -18.28
CA GLY A 87 -5.91 1.46 -16.82
C GLY A 87 -5.30 2.73 -16.22
N ALA A 88 -5.42 2.89 -14.91
CA ALA A 88 -4.83 4.03 -14.20
C ALA A 88 -3.30 3.94 -14.05
N GLY A 89 -2.68 2.83 -14.40
CA GLY A 89 -1.22 2.64 -14.30
C GLY A 89 -0.72 2.25 -12.91
N LEU A 90 -1.61 1.74 -12.04
CA LEU A 90 -1.26 1.27 -10.70
C LEU A 90 -0.93 -0.24 -10.74
N HIS A 91 0.28 -0.60 -10.34
CA HIS A 91 0.77 -1.97 -10.32
C HIS A 91 1.26 -2.32 -8.91
N PHE A 92 0.83 -3.47 -8.40
CA PHE A 92 1.27 -3.96 -7.09
C PHE A 92 2.38 -4.98 -7.30
N LEU A 93 3.57 -4.66 -6.80
CA LEU A 93 4.77 -5.48 -6.91
C LEU A 93 4.91 -6.45 -5.73
N TRP A 94 4.25 -6.13 -4.59
CA TRP A 94 4.24 -6.88 -3.35
C TRP A 94 2.92 -6.62 -2.61
N PRO A 95 2.37 -7.56 -1.81
CA PRO A 95 2.97 -8.80 -1.34
C PRO A 95 2.80 -9.99 -2.31
N ASP A 96 3.70 -10.97 -2.19
CA ASP A 96 3.42 -12.34 -2.62
C ASP A 96 2.74 -13.07 -1.45
N THR A 97 1.51 -13.49 -1.65
CA THR A 97 0.69 -14.11 -0.59
C THR A 97 1.12 -15.55 -0.25
N ASP A 98 1.94 -16.16 -1.09
CA ASP A 98 2.48 -17.51 -0.86
C ASP A 98 3.83 -17.49 -0.11
N ASN A 99 4.49 -16.33 -0.02
CA ASN A 99 5.75 -16.15 0.67
C ASN A 99 5.62 -16.39 2.19
N GLU A 100 6.49 -17.21 2.77
CA GLU A 100 6.41 -17.60 4.19
C GLU A 100 6.78 -16.45 5.14
N ASP A 101 7.77 -15.61 4.82
CA ASP A 101 8.12 -14.44 5.62
C ASP A 101 6.96 -13.44 5.67
N TYR A 102 6.21 -13.30 4.56
CA TYR A 102 5.01 -12.46 4.52
C TYR A 102 3.87 -13.05 5.39
N LYS A 103 3.66 -14.37 5.34
CA LYS A 103 2.67 -15.04 6.21
C LYS A 103 3.01 -14.88 7.68
N ASP A 104 4.29 -14.97 8.04
CA ASP A 104 4.75 -14.71 9.39
C ASP A 104 4.53 -13.24 9.81
N ALA A 105 4.78 -12.28 8.93
CA ALA A 105 4.47 -10.87 9.19
C ALA A 105 2.96 -10.63 9.40
N LEU A 106 2.10 -11.26 8.60
CA LEU A 106 0.64 -11.22 8.79
C LEU A 106 0.22 -11.77 10.16
N LYS A 107 0.80 -12.88 10.57
CA LYS A 107 0.54 -13.47 11.90
C LYS A 107 0.96 -12.52 13.01
N GLN A 108 2.13 -11.88 12.90
CA GLN A 108 2.61 -10.91 13.88
C GLN A 108 1.68 -9.69 13.96
N ALA A 109 1.21 -9.15 12.83
CA ALA A 109 0.27 -8.05 12.81
C ALA A 109 -1.09 -8.44 13.45
N LYS A 110 -1.56 -9.66 13.23
CA LYS A 110 -2.77 -10.21 13.88
C LYS A 110 -2.60 -10.33 15.41
N GLU A 111 -1.39 -10.62 15.88
CA GLU A 111 -1.03 -10.66 17.31
C GLU A 111 -0.83 -9.25 17.92
N GLY A 112 -1.08 -8.18 17.18
CA GLY A 112 -0.94 -6.79 17.65
C GLY A 112 0.50 -6.28 17.65
N LYS A 113 1.43 -6.96 16.97
CA LYS A 113 2.79 -6.46 16.73
C LYS A 113 2.82 -5.48 15.57
N SER A 114 4.00 -4.89 15.29
CA SER A 114 4.18 -3.95 14.18
C SER A 114 3.65 -4.50 12.84
N PRO A 115 2.81 -3.76 12.11
CA PRO A 115 2.31 -4.16 10.81
C PRO A 115 3.20 -3.70 9.64
N ASN A 116 4.38 -3.13 9.90
CA ASN A 116 5.24 -2.52 8.89
C ASN A 116 5.56 -3.49 7.75
N ASN A 117 5.90 -4.74 8.10
CA ASN A 117 6.34 -5.75 7.14
C ASN A 117 5.21 -6.41 6.33
N ILE A 118 3.95 -6.03 6.58
CA ILE A 118 2.86 -6.35 5.65
C ILE A 118 2.55 -5.19 4.68
N SER A 119 3.43 -4.18 4.60
CA SER A 119 3.31 -3.08 3.65
C SER A 119 3.25 -3.59 2.21
N LEU A 120 2.30 -3.07 1.44
CA LEU A 120 2.31 -3.27 0.00
C LEU A 120 3.38 -2.40 -0.68
N ILE A 121 3.90 -2.88 -1.80
CA ILE A 121 4.74 -2.08 -2.71
C ILE A 121 3.93 -1.80 -3.96
N VAL A 122 3.72 -0.51 -4.25
CA VAL A 122 2.92 -0.07 -5.38
C VAL A 122 3.71 0.87 -6.28
N GLN A 123 3.65 0.59 -7.57
CA GLN A 123 4.17 1.44 -8.63
C GLN A 123 3.01 2.14 -9.34
N TYR A 124 3.18 3.42 -9.60
CA TYR A 124 2.26 4.22 -10.41
C TYR A 124 2.98 4.74 -11.65
N ASN A 125 2.50 4.35 -12.82
CA ASN A 125 3.02 4.80 -14.10
C ASN A 125 1.99 5.71 -14.79
N CYS A 126 2.32 6.99 -14.88
CA CYS A 126 1.49 8.02 -15.52
C CYS A 126 2.27 8.91 -16.50
N GLY A 127 3.32 8.37 -17.10
CA GLY A 127 4.31 9.09 -17.91
C GLY A 127 5.62 9.32 -17.16
N ALA A 128 5.57 9.30 -15.83
CA ALA A 128 6.69 9.07 -14.92
C ALA A 128 6.34 7.90 -14.01
N LYS A 129 7.36 7.19 -13.50
CA LYS A 129 7.21 6.05 -12.61
C LYS A 129 7.47 6.46 -11.17
N PHE A 130 6.49 6.25 -10.33
CA PHE A 130 6.53 6.52 -8.90
C PHE A 130 6.47 5.19 -8.13
N LEU A 131 7.24 5.07 -7.05
CA LEU A 131 7.26 3.88 -6.20
C LEU A 131 7.02 4.25 -4.74
N TRP A 132 6.06 3.58 -4.11
CA TRP A 132 5.80 3.58 -2.66
C TRP A 132 6.02 2.18 -2.11
N MET A 133 6.68 2.09 -0.96
CA MET A 133 7.01 0.84 -0.29
C MET A 133 6.40 0.74 1.12
N GLY A 134 5.52 1.69 1.49
CA GLY A 134 4.97 1.77 2.84
C GLY A 134 6.07 1.89 3.89
N ASP A 135 5.92 1.17 4.98
CA ASP A 135 6.89 1.15 6.08
C ASP A 135 7.68 -0.14 6.18
N ILE A 136 7.82 -0.83 5.04
CA ILE A 136 8.61 -2.07 4.98
C ILE A 136 10.01 -1.84 5.56
N GLU A 137 10.42 -2.74 6.45
CA GLU A 137 11.69 -2.63 7.15
C GLU A 137 12.84 -3.27 6.35
N THR A 138 14.04 -2.72 6.50
CA THR A 138 15.26 -3.13 5.77
C THR A 138 15.50 -4.64 5.85
N ASP A 139 15.46 -5.21 7.08
CA ASP A 139 15.74 -6.63 7.30
C ASP A 139 14.70 -7.55 6.65
N PHE A 140 13.46 -7.09 6.56
CA PHE A 140 12.41 -7.81 5.86
C PHE A 140 12.57 -7.69 4.34
N LEU A 141 12.84 -6.48 3.86
CA LEU A 141 13.05 -6.21 2.44
C LEU A 141 14.21 -7.04 1.88
N GLU A 142 15.32 -7.19 2.65
CA GLU A 142 16.45 -8.04 2.28
C GLU A 142 16.05 -9.52 2.08
N LYS A 143 15.09 -10.02 2.83
CA LYS A 143 14.62 -11.42 2.69
C LYS A 143 13.79 -11.64 1.44
N VAL A 144 12.99 -10.65 1.05
CA VAL A 144 11.96 -10.82 0.02
C VAL A 144 12.33 -10.15 -1.31
N LYS A 145 13.43 -9.40 -1.38
CA LYS A 145 13.81 -8.57 -2.54
C LYS A 145 13.88 -9.34 -3.85
N ASP A 146 14.34 -10.60 -3.82
CA ASP A 146 14.48 -11.43 -5.02
C ASP A 146 13.13 -11.86 -5.62
N GLU A 147 12.05 -11.70 -4.85
CA GLU A 147 10.70 -11.97 -5.31
C GLU A 147 9.98 -10.71 -5.84
N ILE A 148 10.63 -9.54 -5.79
CA ILE A 148 10.05 -8.27 -6.21
C ILE A 148 10.70 -7.84 -7.51
N ASP A 149 9.88 -7.65 -8.55
CA ASP A 149 10.34 -7.25 -9.87
C ASP A 149 10.61 -5.73 -9.90
N PHE A 150 11.73 -5.31 -9.28
CA PHE A 150 12.16 -3.91 -9.32
C PHE A 150 12.66 -3.51 -10.71
N GLU A 151 12.35 -2.28 -11.12
CA GLU A 151 12.82 -1.67 -12.36
C GLU A 151 13.16 -0.19 -12.13
N GLU A 152 13.81 0.46 -13.09
CA GLU A 152 14.09 1.90 -13.02
C GLU A 152 12.81 2.72 -12.82
N ILE A 153 12.90 3.71 -11.92
CA ILE A 153 11.80 4.61 -11.57
C ILE A 153 12.26 6.07 -11.61
N ASP A 154 11.32 7.00 -11.69
CA ASP A 154 11.61 8.43 -11.65
C ASP A 154 11.59 8.99 -10.23
N VAL A 155 10.65 8.54 -9.40
CA VAL A 155 10.46 9.06 -8.04
C VAL A 155 10.26 7.91 -7.05
N LEU A 156 11.08 7.90 -6.01
CA LEU A 156 11.00 6.98 -4.88
C LEU A 156 10.49 7.71 -3.64
N PHE A 157 9.45 7.19 -3.03
CA PHE A 157 9.04 7.61 -1.69
C PHE A 157 9.77 6.73 -0.67
N ALA A 158 10.57 7.38 0.18
CA ALA A 158 11.38 6.68 1.16
C ALA A 158 10.53 5.82 2.10
N PRO A 159 10.81 4.52 2.24
CA PRO A 159 10.07 3.66 3.15
C PRO A 159 10.20 4.14 4.59
N HIS A 160 9.20 3.82 5.41
CA HIS A 160 9.18 4.09 6.83
C HIS A 160 9.57 5.55 7.17
N HIS A 161 9.01 6.51 6.40
CA HIS A 161 9.24 7.95 6.55
C HIS A 161 10.73 8.36 6.50
N GLY A 162 11.60 7.55 5.88
CA GLY A 162 13.04 7.77 5.82
C GLY A 162 13.78 7.45 7.11
N ARG A 163 13.17 6.67 8.02
CA ARG A 163 13.86 6.16 9.22
C ARG A 163 14.93 5.15 8.85
N GLU A 164 15.91 4.96 9.75
CA GLU A 164 17.00 3.99 9.56
C GLU A 164 16.49 2.57 9.34
N SER A 165 15.41 2.17 10.04
CA SER A 165 14.77 0.85 9.88
C SER A 165 14.12 0.64 8.50
N GLY A 166 13.87 1.70 7.73
CA GLY A 166 13.35 1.65 6.36
C GLY A 166 14.41 1.92 5.29
N LYS A 167 15.70 1.84 5.64
CA LYS A 167 16.78 2.04 4.68
C LYS A 167 16.72 1.00 3.56
N ILE A 168 16.71 1.47 2.32
CA ILE A 168 16.72 0.59 1.15
C ILE A 168 18.12 0.05 0.90
N PRO A 169 18.30 -1.27 0.70
CA PRO A 169 19.56 -1.88 0.30
C PRO A 169 20.17 -1.25 -0.96
N GLU A 170 21.49 -1.14 -1.02
CA GLU A 170 22.19 -0.46 -2.13
C GLU A 170 21.98 -1.15 -3.49
N ASP A 171 21.89 -2.46 -3.52
CA ASP A 171 21.61 -3.22 -4.73
C ASP A 171 20.21 -2.91 -5.28
N ILE A 172 19.20 -2.78 -4.42
CA ILE A 172 17.85 -2.34 -4.81
C ILE A 172 17.90 -0.90 -5.31
N LEU A 173 18.55 0.01 -4.60
CA LEU A 173 18.71 1.42 -5.05
C LEU A 173 19.40 1.52 -6.40
N THR A 174 20.37 0.65 -6.67
CA THR A 174 21.06 0.59 -7.97
C THR A 174 20.10 0.20 -9.09
N VAL A 175 19.20 -0.75 -8.85
CA VAL A 175 18.18 -1.16 -9.84
C VAL A 175 17.12 -0.07 -10.03
N LEU A 176 16.63 0.51 -8.93
CA LEU A 176 15.61 1.56 -8.96
C LEU A 176 16.11 2.86 -9.61
N ASN A 177 17.38 3.20 -9.43
CA ASN A 177 18.07 4.36 -10.01
C ASN A 177 17.19 5.64 -10.08
N PRO A 178 16.57 6.09 -8.96
CA PRO A 178 15.64 7.22 -8.97
C PRO A 178 16.33 8.52 -9.40
N LYS A 179 15.58 9.38 -10.11
CA LYS A 179 16.08 10.64 -10.67
C LYS A 179 15.98 11.80 -9.68
#